data_7b3930fbe6667e98b6e5931d23d7d563
#
_entry.id   7b3930fbe6667e98b6e5931d23d7d563
#
_cell.length_a   1.000
_cell.length_b   1.000
_cell.length_c   1.000
_cell.angle_alpha   90.00
_cell.angle_beta   90.00
_cell.angle_gamma   90.00
#
_symmetry.space_group_name_H-M   'P 1'
#
loop_
_entity.id
_entity.type
_entity.pdbx_description
1 polymer ?
#
loop_
_entity_poly.entity_id
_entity_poly.type
_entity_poly.pdbx_seq_one_letter_code
_entity_poly.pdbx_strand_id
1 'polypeptide(L)'
;MSFGLRVKQETQMRQTCITLAISTLIPITASASGLTYSESRLSYQSQESNSNTARRANLNLGFEAGANQYGLRYIHRSSDNNPSSQEANITFGSHVADRLFVEGMVSAEKGDTYDNRGYGFRTEYDTTLGKIGAFHRTWDDEEKNTRMYSTFDMLPGMFSGIIRYQSRTPAITDTSYDIVASFETPTIGHYFATSRETDDDHSWHYAFSGDYQFEKIHYLVGFGRRGHDNAATLFAYGFGAAVDLTDQASLAAVIGQHQKGGASDTDISLSLNWTFGEAPNAERAIADTQTKAYRIAFIR
;
A
#
# COMPACT_ATOMS: atom_id res chain seq x y z
N MET A 1 9.85 -8.62 -36.82
CA MET A 1 9.10 -8.20 -35.61
C MET A 1 9.43 -9.00 -34.32
N SER A 2 10.22 -10.08 -34.35
CA SER A 2 10.49 -10.97 -33.17
C SER A 2 11.62 -10.50 -32.24
N PHE A 3 12.53 -9.65 -32.69
CA PHE A 3 13.73 -9.26 -31.92
C PHE A 3 13.43 -8.25 -30.79
N GLY A 4 12.48 -7.36 -31.01
CA GLY A 4 12.10 -6.33 -30.00
C GLY A 4 11.36 -6.90 -28.77
N LEU A 5 10.60 -7.99 -28.96
CA LEU A 5 9.89 -8.67 -27.89
C LEU A 5 10.87 -9.44 -26.96
N ARG A 6 11.91 -10.08 -27.52
CA ARG A 6 12.93 -10.79 -26.73
C ARG A 6 13.74 -9.85 -25.84
N VAL A 7 14.16 -8.69 -26.36
CA VAL A 7 14.94 -7.72 -25.56
C VAL A 7 14.11 -7.13 -24.42
N LYS A 8 12.83 -6.84 -24.65
CA LYS A 8 11.90 -6.38 -23.60
C LYS A 8 11.69 -7.44 -22.50
N GLN A 9 11.53 -8.71 -22.87
CA GLN A 9 11.38 -9.79 -21.90
C GLN A 9 12.66 -10.04 -21.08
N GLU A 10 13.85 -9.99 -21.69
CA GLU A 10 15.11 -10.14 -20.96
C GLU A 10 15.37 -8.99 -19.98
N THR A 11 15.06 -7.76 -20.36
CA THR A 11 15.20 -6.58 -19.48
C THR A 11 14.23 -6.65 -18.30
N GLN A 12 12.99 -7.05 -18.54
CA GLN A 12 11.99 -7.24 -17.47
C GLN A 12 12.38 -8.41 -16.54
N MET A 13 12.88 -9.52 -17.07
CA MET A 13 13.32 -10.65 -16.26
C MET A 13 14.54 -10.29 -15.40
N ARG A 14 15.49 -9.51 -15.91
CA ARG A 14 16.65 -9.01 -15.15
C ARG A 14 16.22 -8.06 -14.02
N GLN A 15 15.28 -7.14 -14.27
CA GLN A 15 14.77 -6.25 -13.25
C GLN A 15 14.01 -6.99 -12.15
N THR A 16 13.20 -7.99 -12.51
CA THR A 16 12.50 -8.84 -11.54
C THR A 16 13.47 -9.66 -10.70
N CYS A 17 14.53 -10.21 -11.30
CA CYS A 17 15.56 -10.93 -10.58
C CYS A 17 16.38 -10.05 -9.64
N ILE A 18 16.67 -8.80 -10.02
CA ILE A 18 17.37 -7.83 -9.16
C ILE A 18 16.49 -7.46 -7.96
N THR A 19 15.21 -7.22 -8.18
CA THR A 19 14.24 -6.91 -7.11
C THR A 19 14.07 -8.10 -6.16
N LEU A 20 14.01 -9.32 -6.70
CA LEU A 20 13.96 -10.56 -5.92
C LEU A 20 15.24 -10.74 -5.09
N ALA A 21 16.40 -10.49 -5.68
CA ALA A 21 17.70 -10.59 -5.00
C ALA A 21 17.82 -9.56 -3.86
N ILE A 22 17.35 -8.32 -4.07
CA ILE A 22 17.31 -7.30 -3.03
C ILE A 22 16.37 -7.72 -1.91
N SER A 23 15.19 -8.22 -2.23
CA SER A 23 14.20 -8.67 -1.25
C SER A 23 14.67 -9.88 -0.42
N THR A 24 15.50 -10.75 -0.99
CA THR A 24 16.06 -11.91 -0.27
C THR A 24 17.32 -11.58 0.53
N LEU A 25 18.04 -10.51 0.20
CA LEU A 25 19.24 -10.06 0.94
C LEU A 25 18.89 -9.30 2.23
N ILE A 26 17.71 -8.64 2.28
CA ILE A 26 17.29 -7.84 3.43
C ILE A 26 17.18 -8.65 4.74
N PRO A 27 16.63 -9.89 4.74
CA PRO A 27 16.57 -10.67 5.96
C PRO A 27 17.94 -11.05 6.55
N ILE A 28 18.94 -11.17 5.71
CA ILE A 28 20.32 -11.51 6.13
C ILE A 28 20.96 -10.30 6.84
N THR A 29 20.53 -9.08 6.50
CA THR A 29 21.03 -7.84 7.10
C THR A 29 20.18 -7.34 8.27
N ALA A 30 19.00 -7.93 8.51
CA ALA A 30 18.12 -7.55 9.64
C ALA A 30 18.75 -7.79 11.02
N SER A 31 19.81 -8.58 11.11
CA SER A 31 20.65 -8.69 12.31
C SER A 31 21.65 -7.54 12.46
N ALA A 32 21.73 -6.63 11.48
CA ALA A 32 22.55 -5.44 11.61
C ALA A 32 21.88 -4.45 12.58
N SER A 33 22.59 -4.01 13.58
CA SER A 33 22.14 -3.05 14.56
C SER A 33 21.53 -1.80 13.89
N GLY A 34 20.26 -1.50 14.17
CA GLY A 34 19.58 -0.29 13.70
C GLY A 34 18.41 -0.51 12.75
N LEU A 35 18.24 -1.68 12.10
CA LEU A 35 17.05 -1.97 11.32
C LEU A 35 15.89 -2.32 12.26
N THR A 36 14.84 -1.50 12.28
CA THR A 36 13.68 -1.68 13.16
C THR A 36 12.45 -2.17 12.43
N TYR A 37 12.40 -1.94 11.11
CA TYR A 37 11.28 -2.34 10.27
C TYR A 37 11.74 -2.70 8.87
N SER A 38 11.15 -3.74 8.31
CA SER A 38 11.31 -4.11 6.90
C SER A 38 10.02 -4.75 6.39
N GLU A 39 9.55 -4.29 5.25
CA GLU A 39 8.47 -4.93 4.51
C GLU A 39 8.84 -5.02 3.05
N SER A 40 8.71 -6.20 2.48
CA SER A 40 8.77 -6.36 1.03
C SER A 40 7.57 -7.16 0.54
N ARG A 41 7.05 -6.76 -0.62
CA ARG A 41 5.94 -7.44 -1.26
C ARG A 41 6.19 -7.53 -2.76
N LEU A 42 6.09 -8.73 -3.28
CA LEU A 42 6.04 -9.01 -4.70
C LEU A 42 4.65 -9.52 -5.02
N SER A 43 3.97 -8.93 -5.98
CA SER A 43 2.66 -9.40 -6.41
C SER A 43 2.56 -9.48 -7.92
N TYR A 44 1.87 -10.51 -8.37
CA TYR A 44 1.46 -10.75 -9.74
C TYR A 44 -0.06 -10.85 -9.76
N GLN A 45 -0.69 -10.19 -10.70
CA GLN A 45 -2.13 -10.23 -10.91
C GLN A 45 -2.42 -10.45 -12.39
N SER A 46 -3.40 -11.28 -12.66
CA SER A 46 -3.94 -11.51 -14.02
C SER A 46 -5.43 -11.28 -14.00
N GLN A 47 -5.94 -10.57 -15.01
CA GLN A 47 -7.34 -10.27 -15.22
C GLN A 47 -7.84 -10.99 -16.49
N GLU A 48 -8.97 -11.69 -16.38
CA GLU A 48 -9.48 -12.55 -17.44
C GLU A 48 -9.99 -11.75 -18.65
N SER A 49 -10.77 -10.69 -18.42
CA SER A 49 -11.51 -9.97 -19.46
C SER A 49 -10.64 -9.31 -20.53
N ASN A 50 -9.44 -8.88 -20.18
CA ASN A 50 -8.55 -8.14 -21.09
C ASN A 50 -7.16 -8.76 -21.20
N SER A 51 -6.96 -9.96 -20.63
CA SER A 51 -5.66 -10.64 -20.58
C SER A 51 -4.55 -9.74 -20.03
N ASN A 52 -4.92 -8.77 -19.19
CA ASN A 52 -3.97 -7.80 -18.62
C ASN A 52 -3.25 -8.42 -17.44
N THR A 53 -1.93 -8.30 -17.42
CA THR A 53 -1.13 -8.69 -16.27
C THR A 53 -0.50 -7.47 -15.60
N ALA A 54 -0.56 -7.43 -14.29
CA ALA A 54 0.08 -6.40 -13.49
C ALA A 54 1.09 -7.03 -12.53
N ARG A 55 2.21 -6.34 -12.36
CA ARG A 55 3.30 -6.74 -11.45
C ARG A 55 3.65 -5.57 -10.56
N ARG A 56 3.84 -5.84 -9.29
CA ARG A 56 4.25 -4.83 -8.33
C ARG A 56 5.32 -5.38 -7.41
N ALA A 57 6.38 -4.61 -7.22
CA ALA A 57 7.37 -4.82 -6.18
C ALA A 57 7.34 -3.62 -5.23
N ASN A 58 7.31 -3.88 -3.94
CA ASN A 58 7.30 -2.86 -2.89
C ASN A 58 8.36 -3.25 -1.85
N LEU A 59 9.18 -2.29 -1.46
CA LEU A 59 10.18 -2.41 -0.43
C LEU A 59 10.09 -1.21 0.49
N ASN A 60 9.99 -1.45 1.79
CA ASN A 60 10.06 -0.42 2.83
C ASN A 60 11.07 -0.86 3.88
N LEU A 61 11.94 0.03 4.28
CA LEU A 61 12.94 -0.17 5.32
C LEU A 61 12.85 0.98 6.32
N GLY A 62 12.93 0.66 7.61
CA GLY A 62 13.03 1.62 8.69
C GLY A 62 14.24 1.33 9.55
N PHE A 63 15.00 2.36 9.89
CA PHE A 63 16.18 2.30 10.72
C PHE A 63 16.06 3.30 11.87
N GLU A 64 16.54 2.94 13.03
CA GLU A 64 16.62 3.83 14.18
C GLU A 64 18.07 3.98 14.64
N ALA A 65 18.46 5.22 14.98
CA ALA A 65 19.74 5.54 15.58
C ALA A 65 19.54 6.62 16.66
N GLY A 66 19.45 6.21 17.91
CA GLY A 66 19.07 7.08 19.01
C GLY A 66 17.64 7.59 18.87
N ALA A 67 17.45 8.91 18.90
CA ALA A 67 16.14 9.54 18.71
C ALA A 67 15.75 9.73 17.23
N ASN A 68 16.63 9.37 16.30
CA ASN A 68 16.43 9.60 14.88
C ASN A 68 15.91 8.35 14.19
N GLN A 69 15.00 8.55 13.24
CA GLN A 69 14.46 7.52 12.37
C GLN A 69 14.77 7.82 10.90
N TYR A 70 15.10 6.80 10.15
CA TYR A 70 15.39 6.88 8.72
C TYR A 70 14.51 5.89 8.00
N GLY A 71 13.99 6.26 6.86
CA GLY A 71 13.18 5.38 6.04
C GLY A 71 13.61 5.36 4.59
N LEU A 72 13.46 4.21 3.97
CA LEU A 72 13.57 4.01 2.52
C LEU A 72 12.35 3.27 2.03
N ARG A 73 11.67 3.82 1.04
CA ARG A 73 10.59 3.13 0.34
C ARG A 73 10.89 3.09 -1.15
N TYR A 74 10.68 1.95 -1.76
CA TYR A 74 10.76 1.78 -3.20
C TYR A 74 9.54 1.01 -3.70
N ILE A 75 8.93 1.48 -4.77
CA ILE A 75 7.81 0.83 -5.42
C ILE A 75 8.10 0.75 -6.90
N HIS A 76 7.94 -0.42 -7.49
CA HIS A 76 7.91 -0.62 -8.93
C HIS A 76 6.55 -1.18 -9.33
N ARG A 77 5.95 -0.61 -10.37
CA ARG A 77 4.69 -1.06 -10.97
C ARG A 77 4.89 -1.24 -12.46
N SER A 78 4.39 -2.33 -13.00
CA SER A 78 4.32 -2.55 -14.44
C SER A 78 3.07 -3.33 -14.80
N SER A 79 2.48 -3.04 -15.95
CA SER A 79 1.40 -3.84 -16.51
C SER A 79 1.53 -3.88 -18.03
N ASP A 80 0.83 -4.83 -18.65
CA ASP A 80 0.90 -4.98 -20.12
C ASP A 80 0.23 -3.79 -20.84
N ASN A 81 -0.74 -3.13 -20.19
CA ASN A 81 -1.53 -2.05 -20.77
C ASN A 81 -1.17 -0.65 -20.26
N ASN A 82 -0.31 -0.53 -19.24
CA ASN A 82 0.09 0.76 -18.70
C ASN A 82 1.61 0.89 -18.68
N PRO A 83 2.12 2.12 -18.84
CA PRO A 83 3.54 2.42 -18.68
C PRO A 83 4.07 1.93 -17.33
N SER A 84 5.32 1.51 -17.30
CA SER A 84 5.97 1.17 -16.04
C SER A 84 6.23 2.43 -15.21
N SER A 85 6.13 2.31 -13.89
CA SER A 85 6.49 3.40 -12.96
C SER A 85 7.33 2.91 -11.80
N GLN A 86 8.19 3.78 -11.32
CA GLN A 86 9.06 3.57 -10.17
C GLN A 86 8.95 4.77 -9.24
N GLU A 87 8.79 4.53 -7.95
CA GLU A 87 8.76 5.56 -6.92
C GLU A 87 9.78 5.21 -5.84
N ALA A 88 10.61 6.17 -5.45
CA ALA A 88 11.55 6.05 -4.34
C ALA A 88 11.34 7.22 -3.37
N ASN A 89 11.29 6.92 -2.07
CA ASN A 89 11.20 7.92 -1.01
C ASN A 89 12.28 7.64 0.03
N ILE A 90 12.94 8.71 0.47
CA ILE A 90 13.86 8.68 1.60
C ILE A 90 13.30 9.61 2.66
N THR A 91 13.24 9.14 3.89
CA THR A 91 12.73 9.92 5.02
C THR A 91 13.77 10.03 6.13
N PHE A 92 13.73 11.15 6.83
CA PHE A 92 14.49 11.39 8.04
C PHE A 92 13.59 12.08 9.07
N GLY A 93 13.47 11.50 10.24
CA GLY A 93 12.63 12.01 11.31
C GLY A 93 13.31 11.94 12.68
N SER A 94 12.78 12.71 13.62
CA SER A 94 13.22 12.70 15.01
C SER A 94 12.08 13.12 15.93
N HIS A 95 12.12 12.62 17.16
CA HIS A 95 11.32 13.15 18.25
C HIS A 95 11.94 14.48 18.70
N VAL A 96 11.23 15.59 18.45
CA VAL A 96 11.62 16.96 18.84
C VAL A 96 11.13 17.31 20.25
N ALA A 97 10.16 16.53 20.77
CA ALA A 97 9.68 16.54 22.14
C ALA A 97 9.14 15.14 22.48
N ASP A 98 8.89 14.85 23.75
CA ASP A 98 8.45 13.52 24.24
C ASP A 98 7.29 12.90 23.45
N ARG A 99 6.40 13.73 22.91
CA ARG A 99 5.20 13.29 22.20
C ARG A 99 5.11 13.81 20.77
N LEU A 100 6.10 14.56 20.31
CA LEU A 100 6.07 15.19 18.99
C LEU A 100 7.18 14.63 18.11
N PHE A 101 6.79 13.94 17.06
CA PHE A 101 7.66 13.44 16.00
C PHE A 101 7.55 14.34 14.78
N VAL A 102 8.68 14.64 14.14
CA VAL A 102 8.76 15.40 12.89
C VAL A 102 9.64 14.67 11.90
N GLU A 103 9.20 14.54 10.68
CA GLU A 103 9.92 13.85 9.59
C GLU A 103 9.92 14.70 8.32
N GLY A 104 11.08 14.78 7.67
CA GLY A 104 11.24 15.28 6.32
C GLY A 104 11.34 14.14 5.31
N MET A 105 10.91 14.38 4.07
CA MET A 105 10.94 13.40 2.99
C MET A 105 11.40 14.02 1.69
N VAL A 106 12.19 13.26 0.92
CA VAL A 106 12.46 13.49 -0.50
C VAL A 106 11.97 12.29 -1.30
N SER A 107 11.40 12.57 -2.45
CA SER A 107 10.75 11.59 -3.31
C SER A 107 11.24 11.76 -4.74
N ALA A 108 11.32 10.66 -5.47
CA ALA A 108 11.50 10.65 -6.91
C ALA A 108 10.52 9.63 -7.50
N GLU A 109 9.83 10.01 -8.56
CA GLU A 109 8.95 9.13 -9.31
C GLU A 109 9.31 9.20 -10.79
N LYS A 110 9.50 8.05 -11.40
CA LYS A 110 9.83 7.93 -12.81
C LYS A 110 8.88 6.98 -13.51
N GLY A 111 8.30 7.44 -14.60
CA GLY A 111 7.55 6.64 -15.56
C GLY A 111 8.20 6.68 -16.93
N ASP A 112 7.53 6.07 -17.93
CA ASP A 112 8.04 6.08 -19.32
C ASP A 112 8.00 7.49 -19.95
N THR A 113 7.12 8.37 -19.46
CA THR A 113 6.85 9.71 -20.03
C THR A 113 7.08 10.85 -19.04
N TYR A 114 7.44 10.56 -17.79
CA TYR A 114 7.63 11.58 -16.75
C TYR A 114 8.78 11.22 -15.79
N ASP A 115 9.37 12.23 -15.19
CA ASP A 115 10.40 12.12 -14.15
C ASP A 115 10.14 13.27 -13.15
N ASN A 116 9.50 12.95 -12.03
CA ASN A 116 9.06 13.92 -11.03
C ASN A 116 9.88 13.78 -9.76
N ARG A 117 10.17 14.91 -9.11
CA ARG A 117 10.81 14.97 -7.81
C ARG A 117 9.89 15.67 -6.83
N GLY A 118 9.93 15.23 -5.59
CA GLY A 118 9.07 15.78 -4.57
C GLY A 118 9.78 15.92 -3.23
N TYR A 119 9.25 16.77 -2.41
CA TYR A 119 9.64 16.91 -1.02
C TYR A 119 8.41 17.01 -0.14
N GLY A 120 8.55 16.62 1.10
CA GLY A 120 7.43 16.65 2.03
C GLY A 120 7.88 16.65 3.47
N PHE A 121 6.91 16.79 4.34
CA PHE A 121 7.11 16.66 5.77
C PHE A 121 5.91 15.99 6.42
N ARG A 122 6.15 15.38 7.56
CA ARG A 122 5.14 14.78 8.43
C ARG A 122 5.38 15.19 9.86
N THR A 123 4.27 15.38 10.58
CA THR A 123 4.29 15.55 12.03
C THR A 123 3.28 14.59 12.65
N GLU A 124 3.66 13.98 13.77
CA GLU A 124 2.78 13.15 14.59
C GLU A 124 2.87 13.57 16.05
N TYR A 125 1.73 13.63 16.70
CA TYR A 125 1.63 13.89 18.14
C TYR A 125 0.96 12.70 18.82
N ASP A 126 1.65 12.12 19.80
CA ASP A 126 1.17 11.01 20.60
C ASP A 126 0.19 11.52 21.67
N THR A 127 -1.03 11.00 21.63
CA THR A 127 -2.05 11.23 22.66
C THR A 127 -2.17 10.01 23.58
N THR A 128 -3.00 10.09 24.59
CA THR A 128 -3.30 8.93 25.47
C THR A 128 -4.16 7.86 24.80
N LEU A 129 -4.79 8.16 23.67
CA LEU A 129 -5.73 7.26 22.98
C LEU A 129 -5.25 6.87 21.59
N GLY A 130 -4.08 7.34 21.16
CA GLY A 130 -3.55 7.11 19.81
C GLY A 130 -2.75 8.30 19.31
N LYS A 131 -2.75 8.56 18.01
CA LYS A 131 -1.93 9.61 17.39
C LYS A 131 -2.79 10.56 16.55
N ILE A 132 -2.34 11.82 16.49
CA ILE A 132 -2.85 12.82 15.55
C ILE A 132 -1.68 13.24 14.68
N GLY A 133 -1.87 13.27 13.36
CA GLY A 133 -0.80 13.62 12.45
C GLY A 133 -1.24 14.45 11.25
N ALA A 134 -0.26 15.06 10.64
CA ALA A 134 -0.38 15.78 9.37
C ALA A 134 0.81 15.42 8.47
N PHE A 135 0.53 15.29 7.20
CA PHE A 135 1.48 15.02 6.14
C PHE A 135 1.26 16.00 4.99
N HIS A 136 2.34 16.51 4.44
CA HIS A 136 2.31 17.34 3.24
C HIS A 136 3.44 16.95 2.30
N ARG A 137 3.14 16.82 0.99
CA ARG A 137 4.11 16.56 -0.07
C ARG A 137 3.79 17.44 -1.29
N THR A 138 4.83 17.97 -1.89
CA THR A 138 4.76 18.73 -3.15
C THR A 138 5.69 18.07 -4.15
N TRP A 139 5.24 17.95 -5.39
CA TRP A 139 6.01 17.50 -6.54
C TRP A 139 6.43 18.71 -7.41
N ASP A 140 7.44 18.55 -8.26
CA ASP A 140 7.95 19.60 -9.14
C ASP A 140 6.99 19.93 -10.29
N ASP A 141 6.02 19.07 -10.62
CA ASP A 141 4.89 19.33 -11.50
C ASP A 141 3.72 20.07 -10.83
N GLU A 142 3.96 20.64 -9.63
CA GLU A 142 2.99 21.36 -8.80
C GLU A 142 1.90 20.47 -8.17
N GLU A 143 1.95 19.16 -8.30
CA GLU A 143 1.04 18.28 -7.56
C GLU A 143 1.32 18.40 -6.06
N LYS A 144 0.26 18.58 -5.27
CA LYS A 144 0.31 18.68 -3.81
C LYS A 144 -0.58 17.62 -3.18
N ASN A 145 -0.10 17.02 -2.12
CA ASN A 145 -0.89 16.06 -1.32
C ASN A 145 -0.75 16.43 0.15
N THR A 146 -1.87 16.81 0.76
CA THR A 146 -1.95 17.12 2.19
C THR A 146 -2.90 16.14 2.84
N ARG A 147 -2.53 15.57 3.97
CA ARG A 147 -3.34 14.64 4.75
C ARG A 147 -3.33 15.06 6.19
N MET A 148 -4.49 14.99 6.83
CA MET A 148 -4.64 15.05 8.27
C MET A 148 -5.28 13.75 8.73
N TYR A 149 -4.79 13.16 9.79
CA TYR A 149 -5.29 11.90 10.30
C TYR A 149 -5.27 11.85 11.82
N SER A 150 -6.15 11.02 12.36
CA SER A 150 -6.10 10.61 13.75
C SER A 150 -6.29 9.11 13.86
N THR A 151 -5.57 8.47 14.75
CA THR A 151 -5.74 7.06 15.10
C THR A 151 -6.21 6.95 16.54
N PHE A 152 -7.03 5.95 16.80
CA PHE A 152 -7.44 5.55 18.14
C PHE A 152 -7.05 4.08 18.29
N ASP A 153 -6.17 3.81 19.24
CA ASP A 153 -5.74 2.45 19.53
C ASP A 153 -6.84 1.76 20.35
N MET A 154 -7.50 0.80 19.74
CA MET A 154 -8.52 -0.04 20.37
C MET A 154 -7.98 -1.46 20.41
N LEU A 155 -7.42 -1.86 21.54
CA LEU A 155 -6.95 -3.24 21.70
C LEU A 155 -8.14 -4.22 21.68
N PRO A 156 -8.14 -5.22 20.76
CA PRO A 156 -7.06 -5.61 19.84
C PRO A 156 -7.22 -5.04 18.41
N GLY A 157 -7.12 -3.77 18.21
CA GLY A 157 -7.23 -3.17 16.87
C GLY A 157 -7.01 -1.67 16.84
N MET A 158 -7.40 -1.05 15.74
CA MET A 158 -7.23 0.37 15.46
C MET A 158 -8.47 0.93 14.76
N PHE A 159 -8.83 2.15 15.11
CA PHE A 159 -9.75 2.99 14.34
C PHE A 159 -9.05 4.26 13.89
N SER A 160 -9.24 4.67 12.64
CA SER A 160 -8.63 5.88 12.10
C SER A 160 -9.59 6.65 11.19
N GLY A 161 -9.57 7.97 11.34
CA GLY A 161 -10.16 8.90 10.39
C GLY A 161 -9.07 9.68 9.66
N ILE A 162 -9.21 9.85 8.36
CA ILE A 162 -8.26 10.56 7.50
C ILE A 162 -9.03 11.57 6.64
N ILE A 163 -8.51 12.78 6.57
CA ILE A 163 -8.91 13.77 5.57
C ILE A 163 -7.71 13.96 4.64
N ARG A 164 -7.89 13.75 3.36
CA ARG A 164 -6.87 13.95 2.33
C ARG A 164 -7.33 15.06 1.39
N TYR A 165 -6.47 16.02 1.20
CA TYR A 165 -6.58 17.05 0.18
C TYR A 165 -5.49 16.83 -0.85
N GLN A 166 -5.85 16.66 -2.12
CA GLN A 166 -4.93 16.48 -3.22
C GLN A 166 -5.22 17.51 -4.31
N SER A 167 -4.19 18.24 -4.72
CA SER A 167 -4.23 19.11 -5.89
C SER A 167 -3.23 18.56 -6.90
N ARG A 168 -3.67 18.20 -8.09
CA ARG A 168 -2.82 17.62 -9.14
C ARG A 168 -2.36 18.63 -10.17
N THR A 169 -3.12 19.70 -10.34
CA THR A 169 -2.79 20.88 -11.14
C THR A 169 -3.59 22.03 -10.56
N PRO A 170 -3.31 23.30 -10.92
CA PRO A 170 -4.13 24.42 -10.42
C PRO A 170 -5.64 24.29 -10.67
N ALA A 171 -6.05 23.39 -11.58
CA ALA A 171 -7.43 23.22 -11.99
C ALA A 171 -8.18 22.03 -11.35
N ILE A 172 -7.46 21.05 -10.75
CA ILE A 172 -8.08 19.83 -10.19
C ILE A 172 -7.75 19.74 -8.72
N THR A 173 -8.78 19.86 -7.88
CA THR A 173 -8.67 19.79 -6.43
C THR A 173 -9.61 18.71 -5.91
N ASP A 174 -9.06 17.66 -5.33
CA ASP A 174 -9.83 16.54 -4.78
C ASP A 174 -9.69 16.52 -3.27
N THR A 175 -10.81 16.34 -2.58
CA THR A 175 -10.81 16.07 -1.15
C THR A 175 -11.40 14.70 -0.91
N SER A 176 -10.72 13.86 -0.14
CA SER A 176 -11.25 12.56 0.28
C SER A 176 -11.33 12.45 1.79
N TYR A 177 -12.33 11.69 2.23
CA TYR A 177 -12.54 11.33 3.63
C TYR A 177 -12.46 9.82 3.73
N ASP A 178 -11.50 9.33 4.52
CA ASP A 178 -11.27 7.91 4.70
C ASP A 178 -11.55 7.52 6.15
N ILE A 179 -12.16 6.34 6.34
CA ILE A 179 -12.26 5.68 7.63
C ILE A 179 -11.66 4.30 7.48
N VAL A 180 -10.83 3.93 8.44
CA VAL A 180 -10.14 2.64 8.50
C VAL A 180 -10.32 2.04 9.87
N ALA A 181 -10.59 0.75 9.95
CA ALA A 181 -10.67 0.03 11.21
C ALA A 181 -10.05 -1.35 11.07
N SER A 182 -9.41 -1.83 12.13
CA SER A 182 -8.96 -3.20 12.25
C SER A 182 -9.35 -3.78 13.60
N PHE A 183 -9.52 -5.10 13.62
CA PHE A 183 -9.63 -5.91 14.81
C PHE A 183 -8.71 -7.12 14.59
N GLU A 184 -7.70 -7.28 15.41
CA GLU A 184 -6.67 -8.30 15.21
C GLU A 184 -6.44 -9.07 16.51
N THR A 185 -6.51 -10.40 16.41
CA THR A 185 -6.08 -11.36 17.42
C THR A 185 -5.04 -12.29 16.79
N PRO A 186 -4.35 -13.17 17.54
CA PRO A 186 -3.39 -14.10 16.94
C PRO A 186 -3.95 -14.99 15.83
N THR A 187 -5.25 -15.22 15.79
CA THR A 187 -5.88 -16.17 14.85
C THR A 187 -6.94 -15.53 13.95
N ILE A 188 -7.34 -14.29 14.22
CA ILE A 188 -8.43 -13.62 13.49
C ILE A 188 -8.04 -12.17 13.23
N GLY A 189 -8.11 -11.77 11.98
CA GLY A 189 -8.01 -10.38 11.55
C GLY A 189 -9.26 -9.94 10.80
N HIS A 190 -9.81 -8.80 11.15
CA HIS A 190 -10.88 -8.14 10.43
C HIS A 190 -10.45 -6.72 10.06
N TYR A 191 -10.62 -6.35 8.80
CA TYR A 191 -10.17 -5.07 8.28
C TYR A 191 -11.30 -4.41 7.50
N PHE A 192 -11.51 -3.14 7.78
CA PHE A 192 -12.49 -2.32 7.11
C PHE A 192 -11.83 -1.03 6.61
N ALA A 193 -12.19 -0.62 5.40
CA ALA A 193 -11.82 0.68 4.87
C ALA A 193 -12.97 1.25 4.04
N THR A 194 -13.22 2.53 4.18
CA THR A 194 -14.13 3.28 3.31
C THR A 194 -13.50 4.61 2.94
N SER A 195 -13.79 5.09 1.75
CA SER A 195 -13.38 6.41 1.28
C SER A 195 -14.51 7.03 0.48
N ARG A 196 -14.60 8.34 0.58
CA ARG A 196 -15.46 9.19 -0.25
C ARG A 196 -14.64 10.35 -0.79
N GLU A 197 -14.63 10.50 -2.10
CA GLU A 197 -14.01 11.62 -2.81
C GLU A 197 -15.10 12.66 -3.15
N THR A 198 -14.73 13.93 -3.06
CA THR A 198 -15.61 15.07 -3.38
C THR A 198 -15.22 15.74 -4.68
N ASP A 199 -14.62 14.97 -5.60
CA ASP A 199 -14.41 15.39 -6.97
C ASP A 199 -15.75 15.53 -7.75
N ASP A 200 -15.69 15.96 -9.00
CA ASP A 200 -16.87 16.13 -9.85
C ASP A 200 -17.67 14.82 -10.03
N ASP A 201 -17.02 13.66 -9.89
CA ASP A 201 -17.65 12.34 -10.03
C ASP A 201 -18.16 11.75 -8.71
N HIS A 202 -17.90 12.38 -7.58
CA HIS A 202 -18.33 11.96 -6.23
C HIS A 202 -18.14 10.46 -6.00
N SER A 203 -16.89 10.01 -6.16
CA SER A 203 -16.58 8.60 -6.00
C SER A 203 -16.63 8.15 -4.54
N TRP A 204 -17.06 6.93 -4.32
CA TRP A 204 -17.07 6.31 -3.01
C TRP A 204 -16.71 4.83 -3.11
N HIS A 205 -16.06 4.31 -2.08
CA HIS A 205 -15.80 2.89 -1.98
C HIS A 205 -15.74 2.44 -0.52
N TYR A 206 -16.04 1.18 -0.31
CA TYR A 206 -15.79 0.50 0.95
C TYR A 206 -15.34 -0.93 0.68
N ALA A 207 -14.55 -1.47 1.60
CA ALA A 207 -14.12 -2.85 1.59
C ALA A 207 -14.08 -3.40 3.00
N PHE A 208 -14.33 -4.68 3.10
CA PHE A 208 -14.15 -5.48 4.29
C PHE A 208 -13.38 -6.73 3.93
N SER A 209 -12.45 -7.15 4.78
CA SER A 209 -11.80 -8.44 4.66
C SER A 209 -11.62 -9.12 6.02
N GLY A 210 -11.59 -10.44 5.99
CA GLY A 210 -11.26 -11.30 7.12
C GLY A 210 -10.06 -12.18 6.79
N ASP A 211 -9.22 -12.38 7.79
CA ASP A 211 -8.09 -13.30 7.80
C ASP A 211 -8.27 -14.25 8.99
N TYR A 212 -8.34 -15.53 8.72
CA TYR A 212 -8.57 -16.55 9.72
C TYR A 212 -7.42 -17.56 9.69
N GLN A 213 -6.57 -17.50 10.70
CA GLN A 213 -5.40 -18.37 10.80
C GLN A 213 -5.76 -19.71 11.45
N PHE A 214 -5.38 -20.78 10.77
CA PHE A 214 -5.36 -22.13 11.33
C PHE A 214 -3.98 -22.74 11.06
N GLU A 215 -3.21 -22.97 12.11
CA GLU A 215 -1.80 -23.36 12.05
C GLU A 215 -0.99 -22.35 11.20
N LYS A 216 -0.41 -22.81 10.09
CA LYS A 216 0.36 -21.97 9.15
C LYS A 216 -0.46 -21.48 7.95
N ILE A 217 -1.75 -21.77 7.93
CA ILE A 217 -2.62 -21.41 6.81
C ILE A 217 -3.56 -20.29 7.24
N HIS A 218 -3.63 -19.25 6.44
CA HIS A 218 -4.57 -18.16 6.57
C HIS A 218 -5.65 -18.31 5.51
N TYR A 219 -6.90 -18.29 5.91
CA TYR A 219 -8.06 -18.26 5.03
C TYR A 219 -8.53 -16.83 4.89
N LEU A 220 -8.51 -16.34 3.65
CA LEU A 220 -8.74 -14.94 3.31
C LEU A 220 -10.10 -14.81 2.63
N VAL A 221 -10.94 -13.90 3.12
CA VAL A 221 -12.22 -13.56 2.50
C VAL A 221 -12.38 -12.06 2.43
N GLY A 222 -13.07 -11.55 1.43
CA GLY A 222 -13.31 -10.12 1.33
C GLY A 222 -14.43 -9.78 0.38
N PHE A 223 -15.02 -8.61 0.61
CA PHE A 223 -15.97 -8.00 -0.29
C PHE A 223 -15.79 -6.49 -0.30
N GLY A 224 -16.22 -5.86 -1.39
CA GLY A 224 -16.17 -4.42 -1.52
C GLY A 224 -17.17 -3.93 -2.54
N ARG A 225 -17.39 -2.63 -2.49
CA ARG A 225 -18.24 -1.93 -3.42
C ARG A 225 -17.64 -0.57 -3.73
N ARG A 226 -17.63 -0.22 -5.00
CA ARG A 226 -17.18 1.08 -5.48
C ARG A 226 -18.22 1.66 -6.41
N GLY A 227 -18.52 2.93 -6.26
CA GLY A 227 -19.45 3.62 -7.12
C GLY A 227 -19.02 5.06 -7.40
N HIS A 228 -19.63 5.63 -8.42
CA HIS A 228 -19.61 7.03 -8.79
C HIS A 228 -21.07 7.43 -9.00
N ASP A 229 -21.42 8.68 -8.78
CA ASP A 229 -22.82 9.13 -8.90
C ASP A 229 -23.41 8.87 -10.29
N ASN A 230 -22.59 8.93 -11.34
CA ASN A 230 -23.01 8.80 -12.73
C ASN A 230 -22.59 7.49 -13.42
N ALA A 231 -22.10 6.50 -12.69
CA ALA A 231 -21.58 5.26 -13.27
C ALA A 231 -22.15 4.01 -12.59
N ALA A 232 -22.15 2.89 -13.33
CA ALA A 232 -22.54 1.60 -12.77
C ALA A 232 -21.64 1.22 -11.59
N THR A 233 -22.26 0.80 -10.51
CA THR A 233 -21.56 0.35 -9.31
C THR A 233 -20.77 -0.93 -9.57
N LEU A 234 -19.53 -0.97 -9.11
CA LEU A 234 -18.69 -2.16 -9.07
C LEU A 234 -18.90 -2.89 -7.75
N PHE A 235 -19.26 -4.15 -7.79
CA PHE A 235 -19.21 -5.08 -6.66
C PHE A 235 -18.01 -5.98 -6.82
N ALA A 236 -17.32 -6.25 -5.74
CA ALA A 236 -16.17 -7.12 -5.71
C ALA A 236 -16.24 -8.05 -4.50
N TYR A 237 -15.88 -9.29 -4.70
CA TYR A 237 -15.71 -10.27 -3.62
C TYR A 237 -14.59 -11.22 -3.99
N GLY A 238 -13.96 -11.79 -3.00
CA GLY A 238 -12.87 -12.72 -3.22
C GLY A 238 -12.62 -13.61 -2.02
N PHE A 239 -11.89 -14.67 -2.29
CA PHE A 239 -11.38 -15.58 -1.28
C PHE A 239 -9.99 -16.04 -1.67
N GLY A 240 -9.24 -16.50 -0.69
CA GLY A 240 -7.89 -16.98 -0.93
C GLY A 240 -7.32 -17.71 0.25
N ALA A 241 -6.08 -18.07 0.11
CA ALA A 241 -5.29 -18.62 1.21
C ALA A 241 -3.88 -18.03 1.17
N ALA A 242 -3.29 -17.91 2.36
CA ALA A 242 -1.87 -17.67 2.51
C ALA A 242 -1.27 -18.77 3.37
N VAL A 243 0.02 -19.05 3.16
CA VAL A 243 0.77 -19.98 3.97
C VAL A 243 2.02 -19.28 4.51
N ASP A 244 2.27 -19.39 5.80
CA ASP A 244 3.48 -18.91 6.42
C ASP A 244 4.63 -19.86 6.08
N LEU A 245 5.58 -19.35 5.32
CA LEU A 245 6.83 -20.05 4.99
C LEU A 245 7.81 -19.97 6.16
N THR A 246 7.82 -18.84 6.83
CA THR A 246 8.55 -18.55 8.08
C THR A 246 7.71 -17.60 8.92
N ASP A 247 8.16 -17.27 10.14
CA ASP A 247 7.51 -16.26 11.00
C ASP A 247 7.44 -14.86 10.35
N GLN A 248 8.22 -14.63 9.31
CA GLN A 248 8.35 -13.33 8.64
C GLN A 248 7.88 -13.34 7.17
N ALA A 249 7.73 -14.53 6.58
CA ALA A 249 7.43 -14.67 5.16
C ALA A 249 6.16 -15.44 4.92
N SER A 250 5.29 -14.96 4.05
CA SER A 250 4.08 -15.65 3.62
C SER A 250 3.88 -15.60 2.10
N LEU A 251 3.35 -16.69 1.55
CA LEU A 251 2.90 -16.78 0.17
C LEU A 251 1.37 -16.81 0.17
N ALA A 252 0.75 -15.93 -0.62
CA ALA A 252 -0.69 -15.85 -0.74
C ALA A 252 -1.17 -15.98 -2.18
N ALA A 253 -2.30 -16.67 -2.34
CA ALA A 253 -3.07 -16.75 -3.57
C ALA A 253 -4.51 -16.30 -3.30
N VAL A 254 -5.03 -15.41 -4.13
CA VAL A 254 -6.39 -14.87 -4.02
C VAL A 254 -7.05 -14.92 -5.38
N ILE A 255 -8.30 -15.36 -5.42
CA ILE A 255 -9.19 -15.24 -6.57
C ILE A 255 -10.31 -14.27 -6.21
N GLY A 256 -10.57 -13.32 -7.08
CA GLY A 256 -11.61 -12.32 -6.92
C GLY A 256 -12.52 -12.28 -8.13
N GLN A 257 -13.76 -11.85 -7.92
CA GLN A 257 -14.71 -11.59 -8.96
C GLN A 257 -15.24 -10.17 -8.83
N HIS A 258 -15.26 -9.46 -9.95
CA HIS A 258 -15.77 -8.11 -10.07
C HIS A 258 -17.02 -8.11 -10.95
N GLN A 259 -18.05 -7.38 -10.52
CA GLN A 259 -19.29 -7.23 -11.28
C GLN A 259 -19.62 -5.75 -11.48
N LYS A 260 -19.78 -5.31 -12.72
CA LYS A 260 -20.12 -3.92 -13.07
C LYS A 260 -21.10 -3.90 -14.24
N GLY A 261 -22.28 -3.31 -14.04
CA GLY A 261 -23.26 -3.13 -15.13
C GLY A 261 -23.72 -4.43 -15.80
N GLY A 262 -23.73 -5.55 -15.06
CA GLY A 262 -24.07 -6.88 -15.57
C GLY A 262 -22.89 -7.66 -16.20
N ALA A 263 -21.74 -7.05 -16.39
CA ALA A 263 -20.51 -7.75 -16.77
C ALA A 263 -19.80 -8.28 -15.52
N SER A 264 -19.19 -9.45 -15.65
CA SER A 264 -18.39 -10.11 -14.60
C SER A 264 -16.97 -10.34 -15.12
N ASP A 265 -15.99 -10.17 -14.24
CA ASP A 265 -14.57 -10.36 -14.52
C ASP A 265 -13.90 -11.08 -13.35
N THR A 266 -12.96 -11.96 -13.64
CA THR A 266 -12.23 -12.73 -12.65
C THR A 266 -10.78 -12.30 -12.60
N ASP A 267 -10.29 -12.04 -11.38
CA ASP A 267 -8.90 -11.71 -11.12
C ASP A 267 -8.24 -12.81 -10.28
N ILE A 268 -7.01 -13.13 -10.61
CA ILE A 268 -6.15 -14.02 -9.83
C ILE A 268 -4.91 -13.22 -9.40
N SER A 269 -4.61 -13.27 -8.11
CA SER A 269 -3.42 -12.63 -7.55
C SER A 269 -2.56 -13.64 -6.80
N LEU A 270 -1.25 -13.56 -7.03
CA LEU A 270 -0.24 -14.25 -6.25
C LEU A 270 0.66 -13.20 -5.59
N SER A 271 0.98 -13.36 -4.32
CA SER A 271 1.89 -12.44 -3.63
C SER A 271 2.79 -13.16 -2.65
N LEU A 272 4.07 -12.81 -2.69
CA LEU A 272 5.05 -13.12 -1.66
C LEU A 272 5.23 -11.88 -0.79
N ASN A 273 5.01 -12.02 0.51
CA ASN A 273 5.17 -10.94 1.47
C ASN A 273 6.26 -11.31 2.45
N TRP A 274 7.02 -10.32 2.85
CA TRP A 274 8.01 -10.40 3.90
C TRP A 274 7.84 -9.20 4.82
N THR A 275 7.75 -9.44 6.14
CA THR A 275 7.60 -8.37 7.14
C THR A 275 8.47 -8.65 8.36
N PHE A 276 9.19 -7.65 8.83
CA PHE A 276 9.97 -7.66 10.05
C PHE A 276 9.71 -6.36 10.82
N GLY A 277 9.48 -6.46 12.13
CA GLY A 277 9.19 -5.31 12.99
C GLY A 277 7.77 -4.76 12.82
N GLU A 278 7.48 -3.69 13.52
CA GLU A 278 6.20 -2.99 13.49
C GLU A 278 6.24 -1.78 12.55
N ALA A 279 5.07 -1.36 12.06
CA ALA A 279 4.95 -0.18 11.20
C ALA A 279 5.53 1.06 11.90
N PRO A 280 6.44 1.80 11.25
CA PRO A 280 7.23 2.85 11.91
C PRO A 280 6.40 4.06 12.35
N ASN A 281 5.19 4.22 11.84
CA ASN A 281 4.35 5.40 12.13
C ASN A 281 2.87 5.13 11.86
N ALA A 282 2.00 6.01 12.36
CA ALA A 282 0.55 5.88 12.24
C ALA A 282 0.07 5.90 10.77
N GLU A 283 0.64 6.75 9.91
CA GLU A 283 0.26 6.79 8.48
C GLU A 283 0.51 5.43 7.82
N ARG A 284 1.61 4.76 8.18
CA ARG A 284 1.92 3.44 7.65
C ARG A 284 0.96 2.37 8.18
N ALA A 285 0.63 2.39 9.47
CA ALA A 285 -0.33 1.48 10.07
C ALA A 285 -1.72 1.61 9.41
N ILE A 286 -2.15 2.84 9.14
CA ILE A 286 -3.38 3.13 8.40
C ILE A 286 -3.32 2.55 6.98
N ALA A 287 -2.23 2.81 6.25
CA ALA A 287 -2.04 2.31 4.88
C ALA A 287 -2.00 0.78 4.82
N ASP A 288 -1.43 0.12 5.83
CA ASP A 288 -1.41 -1.34 5.94
C ASP A 288 -2.82 -1.90 6.17
N THR A 289 -3.59 -1.29 7.06
CA THR A 289 -4.99 -1.67 7.31
C THR A 289 -5.85 -1.46 6.06
N GLN A 290 -5.70 -0.34 5.35
CA GLN A 290 -6.36 -0.12 4.05
C GLN A 290 -5.97 -1.20 3.04
N THR A 291 -4.67 -1.52 2.95
CA THR A 291 -4.17 -2.55 2.03
C THR A 291 -4.76 -3.92 2.36
N LYS A 292 -4.84 -4.29 3.64
CA LYS A 292 -5.46 -5.54 4.10
C LYS A 292 -6.95 -5.55 3.75
N ALA A 293 -7.70 -4.46 3.98
CA ALA A 293 -9.12 -4.36 3.65
C ALA A 293 -9.40 -4.48 2.14
N TYR A 294 -8.56 -3.86 1.30
CA TYR A 294 -8.75 -3.87 -0.16
C TYR A 294 -8.15 -5.09 -0.85
N ARG A 295 -7.18 -5.76 -0.25
CA ARG A 295 -6.38 -6.84 -0.85
C ARG A 295 -7.20 -7.96 -1.46
N ILE A 296 -8.35 -8.27 -0.88
CA ILE A 296 -9.18 -9.41 -1.26
C ILE A 296 -10.37 -8.95 -2.09
N ALA A 297 -10.96 -7.81 -1.72
CA ALA A 297 -12.14 -7.28 -2.40
C ALA A 297 -11.78 -6.62 -3.75
N PHE A 298 -10.70 -5.86 -3.78
CA PHE A 298 -10.24 -5.16 -4.98
C PHE A 298 -8.81 -5.60 -5.27
N ILE A 299 -8.67 -6.76 -5.89
CA ILE A 299 -7.39 -7.27 -6.36
C ILE A 299 -6.87 -6.31 -7.44
N ARG A 300 -6.13 -5.26 -7.05
CA ARG A 300 -5.50 -4.30 -7.96
C ARG A 300 -4.12 -3.86 -7.45
#